data_fa7272bf800963efd989623156535367
#
_entry.id   fa7272bf800963efd989623156535367
#
_cell.length_a   1.000
_cell.length_b   1.000
_cell.length_c   1.000
_cell.angle_alpha   90.00
_cell.angle_beta   90.00
_cell.angle_gamma   90.00
#
_symmetry.space_group_name_H-M   'P 1'
#
loop_
_entity.id
_entity.type
_entity.pdbx_description
1 polymer ?
#
loop_
_entity_poly.entity_id
_entity_poly.type
_entity_poly.pdbx_seq_one_letter_code
_entity_poly.pdbx_strand_id
1 'polypeptide(L)'
;MRANAYEAALPADLKTARDMCALLDCSAVFPGAKSFSERKGQPPYVEAYGEAIAGKKPLLGYVMLSTDITDTPAYSGKPVVTLMGMDVSGRFVGIKVLKHSEPILLLGIPESALLHFNKQYVGKRVTDKIEVGQSRPEEGVFGVDAISGATVTVMVQNQVMMSSGMAVAKL
;
A
#
# COMPACT_ATOMS: atom_id res chain seq x y z
N MET A 1 18.53 10.41 19.42
CA MET A 1 18.05 9.79 18.16
C MET A 1 16.62 10.21 17.92
N ARG A 2 16.36 10.82 16.80
CA ARG A 2 14.94 10.97 16.39
C ARG A 2 14.47 9.61 15.90
N ALA A 3 13.43 9.07 16.51
CA ALA A 3 12.78 7.88 15.99
C ALA A 3 12.29 8.17 14.57
N ASN A 4 12.64 7.28 13.64
CA ASN A 4 12.12 7.31 12.28
C ASN A 4 10.60 7.12 12.36
N ALA A 5 9.83 7.85 11.55
CA ALA A 5 8.36 7.71 11.51
C ALA A 5 7.90 6.26 11.23
N TYR A 6 8.74 5.47 10.55
CA TYR A 6 8.45 4.05 10.26
C TYR A 6 8.86 3.09 11.40
N GLU A 7 9.50 3.57 12.45
CA GLU A 7 9.80 2.77 13.64
C GLU A 7 8.71 2.85 14.70
N ALA A 8 7.72 3.70 14.51
CA ALA A 8 6.58 3.79 15.41
C ALA A 8 5.90 2.43 15.52
N ALA A 9 5.59 2.02 16.76
CA ALA A 9 4.88 0.77 16.99
C ALA A 9 3.50 0.82 16.35
N LEU A 10 3.16 -0.23 15.59
CA LEU A 10 1.80 -0.40 15.10
C LEU A 10 0.85 -0.67 16.29
N PRO A 11 -0.44 -0.30 16.18
CA PRO A 11 -1.43 -0.68 17.19
C PRO A 11 -1.39 -2.18 17.47
N ALA A 12 -1.36 -2.56 18.76
CA ALA A 12 -1.17 -3.96 19.16
C ALA A 12 -2.29 -4.88 18.66
N ASP A 13 -3.50 -4.35 18.53
CA ASP A 13 -4.70 -5.07 18.09
C ASP A 13 -5.00 -4.92 16.59
N LEU A 14 -4.07 -4.35 15.82
CA LEU A 14 -4.26 -4.13 14.38
C LEU A 14 -4.62 -5.39 13.61
N LYS A 15 -4.04 -6.54 13.97
CA LYS A 15 -4.30 -7.83 13.30
C LYS A 15 -5.69 -8.38 13.56
N THR A 16 -6.28 -8.08 14.70
CA THR A 16 -7.54 -8.65 15.18
C THR A 16 -8.71 -7.69 15.13
N ALA A 17 -8.44 -6.38 15.08
CA ALA A 17 -9.48 -5.37 15.06
C ALA A 17 -10.30 -5.44 13.76
N ARG A 18 -11.60 -5.49 13.89
CA ARG A 18 -12.49 -5.40 12.73
C ARG A 18 -12.45 -4.02 12.10
N ASP A 19 -12.47 -2.99 12.91
CA ASP A 19 -12.42 -1.60 12.46
C ASP A 19 -10.97 -1.12 12.36
N MET A 20 -10.31 -1.52 11.29
CA MET A 20 -8.94 -1.13 11.00
C MET A 20 -8.78 0.40 10.86
N CYS A 21 -9.76 1.06 10.26
CA CYS A 21 -9.70 2.51 10.00
C CYS A 21 -9.99 3.37 11.23
N ALA A 22 -10.40 2.76 12.35
CA ALA A 22 -10.39 3.43 13.66
C ALA A 22 -8.98 3.48 14.27
N LEU A 23 -8.12 2.53 13.91
CA LEU A 23 -6.73 2.44 14.38
C LEU A 23 -5.74 3.12 13.45
N LEU A 24 -6.03 3.16 12.16
CA LEU A 24 -5.18 3.71 11.11
C LEU A 24 -5.89 4.85 10.39
N ASP A 25 -5.12 5.81 9.90
CA ASP A 25 -5.65 6.88 9.05
C ASP A 25 -5.82 6.38 7.61
N CYS A 26 -6.95 5.73 7.34
CA CYS A 26 -7.27 5.25 6.00
C CYS A 26 -7.47 6.38 4.99
N SER A 27 -7.80 7.59 5.43
CA SER A 27 -7.93 8.74 4.55
C SER A 27 -6.60 9.17 3.93
N ALA A 28 -5.47 8.78 4.55
CA ALA A 28 -4.15 9.03 3.99
C ALA A 28 -3.92 8.30 2.65
N VAL A 29 -4.59 7.17 2.45
CA VAL A 29 -4.49 6.39 1.19
C VAL A 29 -5.75 6.45 0.35
N PHE A 30 -6.83 7.03 0.87
CA PHE A 30 -8.08 7.23 0.13
C PHE A 30 -8.72 8.57 0.51
N PRO A 31 -8.11 9.69 0.11
CA PRO A 31 -8.51 11.03 0.58
C PRO A 31 -9.91 11.46 0.12
N GLY A 32 -10.44 10.87 -0.96
CA GLY A 32 -11.78 11.17 -1.45
C GLY A 32 -12.89 10.47 -0.68
N ALA A 33 -12.57 9.52 0.18
CA ALA A 33 -13.56 8.77 0.95
C ALA A 33 -14.05 9.57 2.16
N LYS A 34 -15.35 9.44 2.47
CA LYS A 34 -15.99 10.06 3.62
C LYS A 34 -16.18 9.10 4.78
N SER A 35 -16.24 7.80 4.49
CA SER A 35 -16.36 6.76 5.51
C SER A 35 -15.76 5.45 5.02
N PHE A 36 -15.47 4.57 5.96
CA PHE A 36 -14.87 3.26 5.72
C PHE A 36 -15.65 2.19 6.46
N SER A 37 -15.75 1.01 5.86
CA SER A 37 -16.38 -0.15 6.50
C SER A 37 -15.42 -0.82 7.49
N GLU A 38 -15.93 -1.81 8.23
CA GLU A 38 -15.08 -2.78 8.90
C GLU A 38 -14.37 -3.69 7.89
N ARG A 39 -13.33 -4.40 8.34
CA ARG A 39 -12.70 -5.45 7.54
C ARG A 39 -13.71 -6.51 7.14
N LYS A 40 -13.62 -6.95 5.90
CA LYS A 40 -14.44 -8.04 5.34
C LYS A 40 -13.64 -8.79 4.27
N GLY A 41 -14.12 -9.97 3.89
CA GLY A 41 -13.57 -10.75 2.79
C GLY A 41 -12.34 -11.59 3.16
N GLN A 42 -11.94 -12.41 2.19
CA GLN A 42 -10.75 -13.25 2.21
C GLN A 42 -10.06 -13.13 0.85
N PRO A 43 -8.91 -12.40 0.75
CA PRO A 43 -8.19 -11.71 1.84
C PRO A 43 -8.95 -10.48 2.38
N PRO A 44 -8.61 -10.03 3.61
CA PRO A 44 -9.30 -8.92 4.23
C PRO A 44 -9.10 -7.58 3.50
N TYR A 45 -10.16 -6.80 3.42
CA TYR A 45 -10.16 -5.44 2.90
C TYR A 45 -11.23 -4.60 3.60
N VAL A 46 -11.16 -3.31 3.42
CA VAL A 46 -12.14 -2.31 3.88
C VAL A 46 -12.74 -1.63 2.66
N GLU A 47 -14.04 -1.39 2.67
CA GLU A 47 -14.71 -0.61 1.63
C GLU A 47 -14.63 0.89 1.95
N ALA A 48 -14.30 1.70 0.95
CA ALA A 48 -14.26 3.15 1.04
C ALA A 48 -15.49 3.74 0.36
N TYR A 49 -16.22 4.59 1.09
CA TYR A 49 -17.47 5.18 0.62
C TYR A 49 -17.36 6.69 0.46
N GLY A 50 -18.05 7.22 -0.54
CA GLY A 50 -18.23 8.65 -0.74
C GLY A 50 -19.36 9.22 0.12
N GLU A 51 -19.67 10.49 -0.12
CA GLU A 51 -20.78 11.17 0.56
C GLU A 51 -22.12 10.54 0.21
N ALA A 52 -22.98 10.41 1.21
CA ALA A 52 -24.30 9.82 1.03
C ALA A 52 -25.17 10.67 0.09
N ILE A 53 -25.75 10.03 -0.93
CA ILE A 53 -26.69 10.64 -1.88
C ILE A 53 -28.00 9.87 -1.79
N ALA A 54 -29.08 10.56 -1.46
CA ALA A 54 -30.43 9.96 -1.28
C ALA A 54 -30.43 8.76 -0.31
N GLY A 55 -29.66 8.86 0.79
CA GLY A 55 -29.55 7.81 1.80
C GLY A 55 -28.61 6.66 1.44
N LYS A 56 -27.98 6.67 0.26
CA LYS A 56 -27.04 5.65 -0.19
C LYS A 56 -25.62 6.21 -0.27
N LYS A 57 -24.66 5.45 0.24
CA LYS A 57 -23.25 5.79 0.15
C LYS A 57 -22.64 5.10 -1.09
N PRO A 58 -22.08 5.86 -2.05
CA PRO A 58 -21.47 5.26 -3.21
C PRO A 58 -20.15 4.57 -2.80
N LEU A 59 -19.94 3.36 -3.29
CA LEU A 59 -18.67 2.64 -3.13
C LEU A 59 -17.63 3.27 -4.06
N LEU A 60 -16.57 3.82 -3.49
CA LEU A 60 -15.47 4.43 -4.25
C LEU A 60 -14.32 3.46 -4.50
N GLY A 61 -14.12 2.51 -3.61
CA GLY A 61 -13.05 1.55 -3.72
C GLY A 61 -12.77 0.84 -2.42
N TYR A 62 -11.50 0.45 -2.25
CA TYR A 62 -11.07 -0.45 -1.19
C TYR A 62 -9.78 0.03 -0.54
N VAL A 63 -9.63 -0.28 0.74
CA VAL A 63 -8.38 -0.08 1.48
C VAL A 63 -7.92 -1.43 2.03
N MET A 64 -6.65 -1.74 1.89
CA MET A 64 -6.08 -3.01 2.30
C MET A 64 -4.72 -2.83 2.96
N LEU A 65 -4.40 -3.74 3.86
CA LEU A 65 -3.12 -3.81 4.53
C LEU A 65 -2.32 -4.98 3.95
N SER A 66 -1.10 -4.74 3.49
CA SER A 66 -0.31 -5.77 2.81
C SER A 66 -0.11 -7.03 3.66
N THR A 67 0.13 -6.88 4.96
CA THR A 67 0.34 -8.00 5.88
C THR A 67 -0.92 -8.78 6.23
N ASP A 68 -2.10 -8.30 5.89
CA ASP A 68 -3.34 -9.10 5.93
C ASP A 68 -3.41 -10.11 4.77
N ILE A 69 -2.62 -9.89 3.72
CA ILE A 69 -2.67 -10.64 2.46
C ILE A 69 -1.44 -11.50 2.27
N THR A 70 -0.26 -10.98 2.58
CA THR A 70 1.01 -11.67 2.40
C THR A 70 2.02 -11.30 3.48
N ASP A 71 2.83 -12.26 3.90
CA ASP A 71 3.95 -12.07 4.82
C ASP A 71 5.30 -12.08 4.08
N THR A 72 5.32 -11.71 2.82
CA THR A 72 6.54 -11.72 2.00
C THR A 72 7.63 -10.87 2.65
N PRO A 73 8.77 -11.47 3.04
CA PRO A 73 9.85 -10.71 3.66
C PRO A 73 10.60 -9.85 2.64
N ALA A 74 10.99 -8.66 3.05
CA ALA A 74 11.90 -7.80 2.31
C ALA A 74 13.36 -8.17 2.64
N TYR A 75 14.29 -7.31 2.29
CA TYR A 75 15.72 -7.55 2.50
C TYR A 75 16.08 -7.83 3.97
N SER A 76 15.38 -7.18 4.90
CA SER A 76 15.59 -7.37 6.35
C SER A 76 15.15 -8.73 6.88
N GLY A 77 14.45 -9.54 6.08
CA GLY A 77 13.80 -10.77 6.53
C GLY A 77 12.43 -10.54 7.17
N LYS A 78 11.98 -9.30 7.27
CA LYS A 78 10.67 -8.90 7.79
C LYS A 78 9.85 -8.20 6.70
N PRO A 79 8.52 -8.33 6.72
CA PRO A 79 7.69 -7.66 5.73
C PRO A 79 7.67 -6.14 5.92
N VAL A 80 7.55 -5.42 4.81
CA VAL A 80 7.20 -3.99 4.82
C VAL A 80 5.68 -3.90 4.96
N VAL A 81 5.21 -3.24 6.01
CA VAL A 81 3.78 -3.09 6.30
C VAL A 81 3.26 -1.88 5.54
N THR A 82 2.43 -2.11 4.52
CA THR A 82 1.95 -1.07 3.61
C THR A 82 0.43 -1.01 3.60
N LEU A 83 -0.10 0.19 3.80
CA LEU A 83 -1.52 0.50 3.63
C LEU A 83 -1.74 1.03 2.22
N MET A 84 -2.75 0.52 1.52
CA MET A 84 -3.04 0.86 0.13
C MET A 84 -4.50 1.17 -0.07
N GLY A 85 -4.79 2.19 -0.86
CA GLY A 85 -6.12 2.49 -1.39
C GLY A 85 -6.21 2.18 -2.87
N MET A 86 -7.30 1.56 -3.30
CA MET A 86 -7.57 1.19 -4.68
C MET A 86 -9.01 1.54 -5.03
N ASP A 87 -9.24 2.19 -6.16
CA ASP A 87 -10.60 2.50 -6.61
C ASP A 87 -11.30 1.27 -7.20
N VAL A 88 -12.58 1.42 -7.54
CA VAL A 88 -13.41 0.31 -8.07
C VAL A 88 -12.93 -0.19 -9.43
N SER A 89 -12.09 0.57 -10.15
CA SER A 89 -11.50 0.14 -11.42
C SER A 89 -10.17 -0.61 -11.25
N GLY A 90 -9.70 -0.76 -10.02
CA GLY A 90 -8.44 -1.43 -9.72
C GLY A 90 -7.21 -0.53 -9.84
N ARG A 91 -7.38 0.80 -9.81
CA ARG A 91 -6.26 1.76 -9.79
C ARG A 91 -5.89 2.12 -8.37
N PHE A 92 -4.60 2.16 -8.09
CA PHE A 92 -4.11 2.69 -6.81
C PHE A 92 -4.42 4.19 -6.70
N VAL A 93 -4.97 4.60 -5.57
CA VAL A 93 -5.27 6.01 -5.26
C VAL A 93 -4.40 6.57 -4.14
N GLY A 94 -3.79 5.72 -3.36
CA GLY A 94 -2.84 6.12 -2.32
C GLY A 94 -2.11 4.92 -1.73
N ILE A 95 -0.89 5.17 -1.28
CA ILE A 95 -0.01 4.14 -0.70
C ILE A 95 0.77 4.77 0.44
N LYS A 96 0.79 4.11 1.59
CA LYS A 96 1.55 4.54 2.75
C LYS A 96 2.23 3.37 3.44
N VAL A 97 3.54 3.45 3.61
CA VAL A 97 4.28 2.50 4.42
C VAL A 97 4.09 2.85 5.89
N LEU A 98 3.62 1.90 6.69
CA LEU A 98 3.37 2.07 8.12
C LEU A 98 4.57 1.63 8.95
N LYS A 99 5.26 0.58 8.52
CA LYS A 99 6.42 0.04 9.21
C LYS A 99 7.32 -0.74 8.27
N HIS A 100 8.63 -0.60 8.43
CA HIS A 100 9.63 -1.46 7.82
C HIS A 100 10.83 -1.62 8.76
N SER A 101 11.66 -2.62 8.48
CA SER A 101 12.91 -2.88 9.20
C SER A 101 14.11 -2.89 8.26
N GLU A 102 14.02 -2.18 7.14
CA GLU A 102 15.05 -2.17 6.09
C GLU A 102 16.26 -1.35 6.52
N PRO A 103 17.44 -1.97 6.72
CA PRO A 103 18.60 -1.27 7.29
C PRO A 103 19.06 -0.07 6.49
N ILE A 104 19.04 -0.17 5.16
CA ILE A 104 19.49 0.92 4.29
C ILE A 104 18.56 2.14 4.35
N LEU A 105 17.27 1.94 4.54
CA LEU A 105 16.30 3.01 4.68
C LEU A 105 16.33 3.64 6.06
N LEU A 106 16.80 2.90 7.07
CA LEU A 106 16.94 3.43 8.44
C LEU A 106 18.26 4.18 8.63
N LEU A 107 19.32 3.80 7.92
CA LEU A 107 20.69 4.27 8.16
C LEU A 107 21.32 5.11 7.04
N GLY A 108 20.82 5.01 5.80
CA GLY A 108 21.50 5.63 4.68
C GLY A 108 20.62 6.39 3.72
N ILE A 109 19.46 5.85 3.34
CA ILE A 109 18.58 6.44 2.34
C ILE A 109 17.45 7.18 3.07
N PRO A 110 17.11 8.43 2.67
CA PRO A 110 16.05 9.19 3.33
C PRO A 110 14.67 8.56 3.10
N GLU A 111 13.76 8.70 4.06
CA GLU A 111 12.37 8.23 3.99
C GLU A 111 11.64 8.75 2.74
N SER A 112 11.95 9.97 2.32
CA SER A 112 11.39 10.57 1.11
C SER A 112 11.63 9.72 -0.15
N ALA A 113 12.70 8.93 -0.20
CA ALA A 113 12.99 8.04 -1.33
C ALA A 113 11.93 6.94 -1.45
N LEU A 114 11.53 6.32 -0.33
CA LEU A 114 10.48 5.30 -0.31
C LEU A 114 9.10 5.90 -0.62
N LEU A 115 8.80 7.09 -0.09
CA LEU A 115 7.58 7.82 -0.44
C LEU A 115 7.51 8.10 -1.94
N HIS A 116 8.58 8.58 -2.53
CA HIS A 116 8.67 8.85 -3.97
C HIS A 116 8.50 7.58 -4.79
N PHE A 117 9.14 6.49 -4.38
CA PHE A 117 8.98 5.19 -5.04
C PHE A 117 7.51 4.75 -5.06
N ASN A 118 6.84 4.79 -3.91
CA ASN A 118 5.44 4.36 -3.79
C ASN A 118 4.48 5.25 -4.59
N LYS A 119 4.74 6.56 -4.67
CA LYS A 119 3.91 7.50 -5.44
C LYS A 119 3.86 7.18 -6.93
N GLN A 120 4.85 6.51 -7.47
CA GLN A 120 4.85 6.10 -8.89
C GLN A 120 3.71 5.13 -9.23
N TYR A 121 3.18 4.42 -8.24
CA TYR A 121 2.09 3.45 -8.42
C TYR A 121 0.70 4.10 -8.42
N VAL A 122 0.56 5.30 -7.88
CA VAL A 122 -0.73 6.00 -7.86
C VAL A 122 -1.19 6.28 -9.29
N GLY A 123 -2.42 5.87 -9.62
CA GLY A 123 -2.99 5.94 -10.96
C GLY A 123 -2.74 4.71 -11.82
N LYS A 124 -1.86 3.80 -11.41
CA LYS A 124 -1.61 2.54 -12.12
C LYS A 124 -2.60 1.47 -11.66
N ARG A 125 -2.97 0.58 -12.58
CA ARG A 125 -3.85 -0.54 -12.29
C ARG A 125 -3.08 -1.71 -11.70
N VAL A 126 -3.73 -2.49 -10.84
CA VAL A 126 -3.16 -3.72 -10.28
C VAL A 126 -2.86 -4.78 -11.35
N THR A 127 -3.45 -4.64 -12.55
CA THR A 127 -3.22 -5.51 -13.71
C THR A 127 -2.11 -5.02 -14.63
N ASP A 128 -1.57 -3.83 -14.40
CA ASP A 128 -0.49 -3.28 -15.22
C ASP A 128 0.79 -4.08 -15.02
N LYS A 129 1.53 -4.25 -16.10
CA LYS A 129 2.88 -4.82 -16.04
C LYS A 129 3.86 -3.72 -15.66
N ILE A 130 4.51 -3.88 -14.51
CA ILE A 130 5.45 -2.90 -13.97
C ILE A 130 6.82 -3.53 -13.83
N GLU A 131 7.83 -2.86 -14.38
CA GLU A 131 9.24 -3.21 -14.21
C GLU A 131 9.98 -2.14 -13.41
N VAL A 132 10.61 -2.58 -12.32
CA VAL A 132 11.40 -1.70 -11.45
C VAL A 132 12.79 -1.52 -12.03
N GLY A 133 13.24 -0.27 -12.13
CA GLY A 133 14.59 0.08 -12.58
C GLY A 133 14.78 0.09 -14.10
N GLN A 134 13.71 -0.07 -14.88
CA GLN A 134 13.77 0.00 -16.35
C GLN A 134 13.58 1.44 -16.83
N SER A 135 14.61 2.00 -17.44
CA SER A 135 14.55 3.35 -18.03
C SER A 135 13.83 3.38 -19.37
N ARG A 136 13.72 2.26 -20.06
CA ARG A 136 13.02 2.11 -21.34
C ARG A 136 12.26 0.79 -21.34
N PRO A 137 11.06 0.77 -20.73
CA PRO A 137 10.23 -0.44 -20.72
C PRO A 137 9.76 -0.79 -22.14
N GLU A 138 9.51 -2.07 -22.37
CA GLU A 138 8.85 -2.55 -23.59
C GLU A 138 7.44 -1.97 -23.70
N GLU A 139 6.87 -1.99 -24.91
CA GLU A 139 5.50 -1.57 -25.12
C GLU A 139 4.53 -2.38 -24.25
N GLY A 140 3.63 -1.68 -23.55
CA GLY A 140 2.67 -2.29 -22.61
C GLY A 140 3.22 -2.54 -21.21
N VAL A 141 4.48 -2.18 -20.94
CA VAL A 141 5.11 -2.28 -19.62
C VAL A 141 5.37 -0.88 -19.08
N PHE A 142 5.05 -0.65 -17.82
CA PHE A 142 5.31 0.61 -17.13
C PHE A 142 6.61 0.50 -16.32
N GLY A 143 7.55 1.40 -16.56
CA GLY A 143 8.77 1.50 -15.78
C GLY A 143 8.54 2.34 -14.51
N VAL A 144 9.09 1.91 -13.39
CA VAL A 144 9.21 2.72 -12.18
C VAL A 144 10.68 2.82 -11.77
N ASP A 145 11.06 3.98 -11.25
CA ASP A 145 12.42 4.21 -10.80
C ASP A 145 12.69 3.42 -9.52
N ALA A 146 13.80 2.67 -9.50
CA ALA A 146 14.27 2.00 -8.30
C ALA A 146 14.93 3.01 -7.36
N ILE A 147 15.16 2.57 -6.13
CA ILE A 147 16.00 3.30 -5.16
C ILE A 147 17.39 2.71 -5.23
N SER A 148 18.37 3.52 -5.62
CA SER A 148 19.77 3.10 -5.67
C SER A 148 20.25 2.64 -4.28
N GLY A 149 20.84 1.45 -4.21
CA GLY A 149 21.26 0.83 -2.95
C GLY A 149 20.17 0.09 -2.17
N ALA A 150 18.90 0.15 -2.62
CA ALA A 150 17.78 -0.55 -2.00
C ALA A 150 16.98 -1.38 -3.02
N THR A 151 17.64 -1.97 -3.99
CA THR A 151 17.01 -2.68 -5.11
C THR A 151 16.13 -3.84 -4.64
N VAL A 152 16.62 -4.67 -3.71
CA VAL A 152 15.83 -5.81 -3.19
C VAL A 152 14.57 -5.32 -2.47
N THR A 153 14.70 -4.30 -1.63
CA THR A 153 13.58 -3.71 -0.90
C THR A 153 12.48 -3.25 -1.85
N VAL A 154 12.83 -2.50 -2.90
CA VAL A 154 11.82 -1.96 -3.82
C VAL A 154 11.25 -3.01 -4.76
N MET A 155 12.00 -4.04 -5.13
CA MET A 155 11.47 -5.16 -5.91
C MET A 155 10.44 -5.97 -5.12
N VAL A 156 10.73 -6.24 -3.85
CA VAL A 156 9.77 -6.90 -2.96
C VAL A 156 8.55 -6.00 -2.74
N GLN A 157 8.74 -4.70 -2.55
CA GLN A 157 7.65 -3.75 -2.38
C GLN A 157 6.73 -3.73 -3.61
N ASN A 158 7.29 -3.72 -4.84
CA ASN A 158 6.52 -3.85 -6.07
C ASN A 158 5.68 -5.13 -6.06
N GLN A 159 6.28 -6.27 -5.77
CA GLN A 159 5.59 -7.55 -5.74
C GLN A 159 4.46 -7.57 -4.73
N VAL A 160 4.71 -7.08 -3.51
CA VAL A 160 3.72 -7.05 -2.43
C VAL A 160 2.55 -6.14 -2.79
N MET A 161 2.80 -4.93 -3.30
CA MET A 161 1.74 -4.00 -3.67
C MET A 161 0.88 -4.54 -4.82
N MET A 162 1.51 -5.03 -5.88
CA MET A 162 0.80 -5.53 -7.05
C MET A 162 0.01 -6.80 -6.74
N SER A 163 0.59 -7.75 -6.03
CA SER A 163 -0.08 -9.00 -5.67
C SER A 163 -1.22 -8.78 -4.66
N SER A 164 -1.03 -7.88 -3.70
CA SER A 164 -2.08 -7.54 -2.72
C SER A 164 -3.27 -6.86 -3.39
N GLY A 165 -3.02 -5.88 -4.25
CA GLY A 165 -4.07 -5.22 -5.01
C GLY A 165 -4.82 -6.18 -5.91
N MET A 166 -4.12 -7.07 -6.59
CA MET A 166 -4.72 -8.09 -7.46
C MET A 166 -5.57 -9.08 -6.66
N ALA A 167 -5.12 -9.52 -5.49
CA ALA A 167 -5.87 -10.44 -4.64
C ALA A 167 -7.20 -9.86 -4.19
N VAL A 168 -7.25 -8.58 -3.85
CA VAL A 168 -8.49 -7.87 -3.50
C VAL A 168 -9.35 -7.63 -4.74
N ALA A 169 -8.76 -7.25 -5.86
CA ALA A 169 -9.50 -6.98 -7.10
C ALA A 169 -10.22 -8.21 -7.67
N LYS A 170 -9.77 -9.42 -7.33
CA LYS A 170 -10.41 -10.67 -7.77
C LYS A 170 -11.62 -11.08 -6.94
N LEU A 171 -11.89 -10.41 -5.86
CA LEU A 171 -13.07 -10.65 -5.04
C LEU A 171 -14.30 -9.99 -5.67
#